data_f4a07ffe0285a3ff5c45cddec4fa8df3
#
_entry.id   f4a07ffe0285a3ff5c45cddec4fa8df3
#
_cell.length_a   1.000
_cell.length_b   1.000
_cell.length_c   1.000
_cell.angle_alpha   90.00
_cell.angle_beta   90.00
_cell.angle_gamma   90.00
#
_symmetry.space_group_name_H-M   'P 1'
#
loop_
_entity.id
_entity.type
_entity.pdbx_description
1 polymer ?
#
loop_
_entity_poly.entity_id
_entity_poly.type
_entity_poly.pdbx_seq_one_letter_code
_entity_poly.pdbx_strand_id
1 'polypeptide(L)'
;MIKLKKEDQQSHTISIKVSNEAGVLARVIGLFSGRGYNIESLNVAEIDEDSHKSRITIVTNGSLMTINQIKHQLERLVPVDSVEDLTTDGPSIEREMALIKVECDGQNREEVIRLSETYRAKIVDTTKNSFVFELTGAMDKINSFIELMRPLGLIDISRTGLAAISRG
;
A
#
# COMPACT_ATOMS: atom_id res chain seq x y z
N MET A 1 -9.54 2.48 -39.49
CA MET A 1 -8.86 1.78 -38.36
C MET A 1 -8.98 2.68 -37.12
N ILE A 2 -9.98 2.44 -36.28
CA ILE A 2 -10.28 3.26 -35.10
C ILE A 2 -9.22 2.87 -34.06
N LYS A 3 -8.28 3.77 -33.75
CA LYS A 3 -7.42 3.63 -32.56
C LYS A 3 -8.33 3.72 -31.35
N LEU A 4 -8.64 2.58 -30.73
CA LEU A 4 -9.19 2.55 -29.37
C LEU A 4 -8.23 3.37 -28.49
N LYS A 5 -8.72 4.48 -27.93
CA LYS A 5 -8.02 5.22 -26.86
C LYS A 5 -7.72 4.19 -25.78
N LYS A 6 -6.43 4.02 -25.44
CA LYS A 6 -6.03 3.34 -24.21
C LYS A 6 -6.80 4.07 -23.11
N GLU A 7 -7.76 3.42 -22.47
CA GLU A 7 -8.39 3.96 -21.26
C GLU A 7 -7.26 4.24 -20.26
N ASP A 8 -7.24 5.45 -19.72
CA ASP A 8 -6.22 5.86 -18.77
C ASP A 8 -6.33 4.96 -17.55
N GLN A 9 -5.35 4.06 -17.40
CA GLN A 9 -5.22 3.24 -16.20
C GLN A 9 -4.71 4.12 -15.08
N GLN A 10 -5.46 4.20 -13.99
CA GLN A 10 -5.11 4.93 -12.79
C GLN A 10 -4.98 3.97 -11.61
N SER A 11 -4.16 4.35 -10.65
CA SER A 11 -4.07 3.64 -9.38
C SER A 11 -5.25 4.04 -8.50
N HIS A 12 -5.94 3.04 -7.95
CA HIS A 12 -7.08 3.22 -7.06
C HIS A 12 -6.84 2.52 -5.73
N THR A 13 -7.23 3.20 -4.65
CA THR A 13 -7.20 2.68 -3.29
C THR A 13 -8.60 2.29 -2.87
N ILE A 14 -8.86 0.99 -2.76
CA ILE A 14 -10.16 0.43 -2.40
C ILE A 14 -10.13 0.00 -0.94
N SER A 15 -11.02 0.56 -0.12
CA SER A 15 -11.24 0.20 1.28
C SER A 15 -12.47 -0.67 1.41
N ILE A 16 -12.32 -1.83 2.02
CA ILE A 16 -13.37 -2.83 2.17
C ILE A 16 -13.53 -3.12 3.66
N LYS A 17 -14.72 -2.89 4.21
CA LYS A 17 -15.08 -3.34 5.56
C LYS A 17 -15.76 -4.69 5.47
N VAL A 18 -15.32 -5.65 6.27
CA VAL A 18 -15.77 -7.04 6.24
C VAL A 18 -15.99 -7.57 7.64
N SER A 19 -16.86 -8.58 7.76
CA SER A 19 -16.89 -9.41 8.96
C SER A 19 -15.62 -10.25 9.02
N ASN A 20 -14.95 -10.27 10.18
CA ASN A 20 -13.70 -11.01 10.39
C ASN A 20 -13.99 -12.52 10.54
N GLU A 21 -14.27 -13.18 9.42
CA GLU A 21 -14.57 -14.59 9.32
C GLU A 21 -13.45 -15.35 8.63
N ALA A 22 -13.31 -16.64 8.96
CA ALA A 22 -12.36 -17.51 8.28
C ALA A 22 -12.61 -17.54 6.77
N GLY A 23 -11.55 -17.26 5.98
CA GLY A 23 -11.61 -17.31 4.51
C GLY A 23 -12.15 -16.05 3.83
N VAL A 24 -12.55 -14.99 4.55
CA VAL A 24 -13.02 -13.74 3.92
C VAL A 24 -11.95 -13.11 3.05
N LEU A 25 -10.72 -13.04 3.54
CA LEU A 25 -9.58 -12.50 2.78
C LEU A 25 -9.34 -13.30 1.49
N ALA A 26 -9.40 -14.63 1.57
CA ALA A 26 -9.24 -15.50 0.40
C ALA A 26 -10.33 -15.27 -0.66
N ARG A 27 -11.58 -15.02 -0.24
CA ARG A 27 -12.68 -14.68 -1.16
C ARG A 27 -12.46 -13.35 -1.85
N VAL A 28 -12.04 -12.32 -1.11
CA VAL A 28 -11.73 -10.99 -1.66
C VAL A 28 -10.57 -11.09 -2.66
N ILE A 29 -9.45 -11.69 -2.27
CA ILE A 29 -8.28 -11.86 -3.15
C ILE A 29 -8.62 -12.74 -4.35
N GLY A 30 -9.40 -13.79 -4.16
CA GLY A 30 -9.83 -14.71 -5.22
C GLY A 30 -10.62 -14.01 -6.33
N LEU A 31 -11.39 -12.97 -5.98
CA LEU A 31 -12.10 -12.14 -6.96
C LEU A 31 -11.14 -11.39 -7.87
N PHE A 32 -10.06 -10.83 -7.34
CA PHE A 32 -9.01 -10.15 -8.12
C PHE A 32 -8.26 -11.16 -9.00
N SER A 33 -7.80 -12.26 -8.42
CA SER A 33 -7.01 -13.29 -9.10
C SER A 33 -7.80 -13.96 -10.22
N GLY A 34 -9.07 -14.28 -9.99
CA GLY A 34 -9.92 -14.96 -10.96
C GLY A 34 -10.24 -14.13 -12.21
N ARG A 35 -10.01 -12.82 -12.18
CA ARG A 35 -10.26 -11.89 -13.28
C ARG A 35 -9.00 -11.24 -13.84
N GLY A 36 -7.82 -11.65 -13.34
CA GLY A 36 -6.55 -11.11 -13.79
C GLY A 36 -6.27 -9.67 -13.34
N TYR A 37 -6.95 -9.18 -12.30
CA TYR A 37 -6.64 -7.89 -11.70
C TYR A 37 -5.42 -8.00 -10.80
N ASN A 38 -4.48 -7.06 -10.93
CA ASN A 38 -3.28 -7.03 -10.11
C ASN A 38 -3.54 -6.31 -8.78
N ILE A 39 -3.03 -6.87 -7.70
CA ILE A 39 -2.97 -6.22 -6.38
C ILE A 39 -1.56 -5.69 -6.17
N GLU A 40 -1.40 -4.36 -6.13
CA GLU A 40 -0.11 -3.71 -5.91
C GLU A 40 0.24 -3.59 -4.44
N SER A 41 -0.77 -3.38 -3.60
CA SER A 41 -0.62 -3.27 -2.16
C SER A 41 -1.84 -3.89 -1.47
N LEU A 42 -1.61 -4.58 -0.37
CA LEU A 42 -2.63 -5.19 0.46
C LEU A 42 -2.30 -4.95 1.93
N ASN A 43 -3.26 -4.35 2.64
CA ASN A 43 -3.21 -4.21 4.08
C ASN A 43 -4.52 -4.77 4.67
N VAL A 44 -4.41 -5.55 5.74
CA VAL A 44 -5.56 -6.14 6.44
C VAL A 44 -5.36 -5.99 7.94
N ALA A 45 -6.35 -5.47 8.63
CA ALA A 45 -6.35 -5.40 10.08
C ALA A 45 -7.77 -5.47 10.65
N GLU A 46 -7.92 -6.06 11.82
CA GLU A 46 -9.13 -5.94 12.62
C GLU A 46 -9.24 -4.51 13.14
N ILE A 47 -10.42 -3.91 13.00
CA ILE A 47 -10.70 -2.52 13.36
C ILE A 47 -11.67 -2.38 14.53
N ASP A 48 -12.35 -3.46 14.88
CA ASP A 48 -13.30 -3.52 15.99
C ASP A 48 -13.41 -4.96 16.49
N GLU A 49 -12.87 -5.22 17.68
CA GLU A 49 -12.87 -6.55 18.31
C GLU A 49 -14.28 -6.97 18.75
N ASP A 50 -15.10 -6.04 19.24
CA ASP A 50 -16.43 -6.33 19.77
C ASP A 50 -17.39 -6.78 18.66
N SER A 51 -17.33 -6.15 17.51
CA SER A 51 -18.14 -6.48 16.35
C SER A 51 -17.48 -7.44 15.36
N HIS A 52 -16.26 -7.86 15.63
CA HIS A 52 -15.44 -8.70 14.73
C HIS A 52 -15.38 -8.15 13.31
N LYS A 53 -15.00 -6.88 13.16
CA LYS A 53 -14.86 -6.20 11.87
C LYS A 53 -13.40 -6.00 11.50
N SER A 54 -13.11 -6.26 10.24
CA SER A 54 -11.80 -6.01 9.65
C SER A 54 -11.90 -5.03 8.49
N ARG A 55 -10.83 -4.32 8.24
CA ARG A 55 -10.64 -3.50 7.04
C ARG A 55 -9.57 -4.13 6.17
N ILE A 56 -9.89 -4.25 4.88
CA ILE A 56 -8.97 -4.64 3.82
C ILE A 56 -8.77 -3.40 2.96
N THR A 57 -7.53 -2.97 2.80
CA THR A 57 -7.17 -1.86 1.90
C THR A 57 -6.34 -2.44 0.75
N ILE A 58 -6.82 -2.24 -0.48
CA ILE A 58 -6.19 -2.76 -1.70
C ILE A 58 -5.85 -1.59 -2.61
N VAL A 59 -4.61 -1.57 -3.10
CA VAL A 59 -4.21 -0.70 -4.22
C VAL A 59 -4.16 -1.54 -5.49
N THR A 60 -4.86 -1.10 -6.51
CA THR A 60 -4.93 -1.76 -7.82
C THR A 60 -4.97 -0.74 -8.95
N ASN A 61 -4.49 -1.11 -10.12
CA ASN A 61 -4.56 -0.28 -11.33
C ASN A 61 -5.70 -0.74 -12.24
N GLY A 62 -6.43 0.22 -12.77
CA GLY A 62 -7.50 -0.07 -13.71
C GLY A 62 -8.13 1.18 -14.30
N SER A 63 -8.97 0.98 -15.32
CA SER A 63 -9.88 2.01 -15.80
C SER A 63 -11.01 2.20 -14.80
N LEU A 64 -11.65 3.36 -14.79
CA LEU A 64 -12.81 3.63 -13.93
C LEU A 64 -13.92 2.57 -14.10
N MET A 65 -14.12 2.09 -15.32
CA MET A 65 -15.10 1.02 -15.61
C MET A 65 -14.69 -0.29 -14.93
N THR A 66 -13.41 -0.65 -15.00
CA THR A 66 -12.86 -1.85 -14.32
C THR A 66 -13.02 -1.75 -12.83
N ILE A 67 -12.69 -0.60 -12.22
CA ILE A 67 -12.80 -0.37 -10.79
C ILE A 67 -14.25 -0.46 -10.33
N ASN A 68 -15.20 0.13 -11.06
CA ASN A 68 -16.62 0.02 -10.75
C ASN A 68 -17.12 -1.44 -10.80
N GLN A 69 -16.65 -2.23 -11.76
CA GLN A 69 -16.96 -3.66 -11.82
C GLN A 69 -16.42 -4.40 -10.59
N ILE A 70 -15.18 -4.10 -10.17
CA ILE A 70 -14.59 -4.67 -8.95
C ILE A 70 -15.44 -4.32 -7.73
N LYS A 71 -15.81 -3.04 -7.56
CA LYS A 71 -16.65 -2.58 -6.43
C LYS A 71 -17.96 -3.38 -6.37
N HIS A 72 -18.72 -3.43 -7.47
CA HIS A 72 -19.98 -4.16 -7.53
C HIS A 72 -19.87 -5.64 -7.21
N GLN A 73 -18.76 -6.26 -7.57
CA GLN A 73 -18.54 -7.68 -7.28
C GLN A 73 -18.14 -7.92 -5.83
N LEU A 74 -17.35 -7.02 -5.25
CA LEU A 74 -17.01 -7.05 -3.82
C LEU A 74 -18.25 -6.88 -2.95
N GLU A 75 -19.14 -5.95 -3.30
CA GLU A 75 -20.41 -5.69 -2.59
C GLU A 75 -21.35 -6.90 -2.57
N ARG A 76 -21.22 -7.83 -3.50
CA ARG A 76 -22.01 -9.07 -3.55
C ARG A 76 -21.49 -10.18 -2.64
N LEU A 77 -20.28 -10.05 -2.12
CA LEU A 77 -19.74 -11.05 -1.17
C LEU A 77 -20.44 -10.90 0.18
N VAL A 78 -20.98 -11.98 0.70
CA VAL A 78 -21.77 -11.97 1.94
C VAL A 78 -21.05 -11.34 3.14
N PRO A 79 -19.73 -11.59 3.36
CA PRO A 79 -19.04 -11.00 4.51
C PRO A 79 -18.63 -9.54 4.31
N VAL A 80 -18.94 -8.92 3.16
CA VAL A 80 -18.59 -7.52 2.86
C VAL A 80 -19.71 -6.60 3.34
N ASP A 81 -19.35 -5.66 4.23
CA ASP A 81 -20.28 -4.65 4.76
C ASP A 81 -20.32 -3.40 3.87
N SER A 82 -19.15 -2.93 3.42
CA SER A 82 -19.04 -1.75 2.55
C SER A 82 -17.77 -1.79 1.71
N VAL A 83 -17.83 -1.13 0.55
CA VAL A 83 -16.71 -0.94 -0.37
C VAL A 83 -16.65 0.53 -0.77
N GLU A 84 -15.50 1.17 -0.56
CA GLU A 84 -15.24 2.57 -0.89
C GLU A 84 -14.02 2.66 -1.81
N ASP A 85 -14.10 3.47 -2.86
CA ASP A 85 -12.93 3.87 -3.65
C ASP A 85 -12.41 5.20 -3.11
N LEU A 86 -11.43 5.16 -2.24
CA LEU A 86 -10.86 6.34 -1.59
C LEU A 86 -10.13 7.29 -2.55
N THR A 87 -9.92 6.90 -3.79
CA THR A 87 -9.35 7.76 -4.84
C THR A 87 -10.39 8.67 -5.45
N THR A 88 -11.64 8.21 -5.59
CA THR A 88 -12.72 8.93 -6.29
C THR A 88 -13.86 9.38 -5.41
N ASP A 89 -14.11 8.69 -4.30
CA ASP A 89 -15.31 8.92 -3.45
C ASP A 89 -15.15 10.11 -2.48
N GLY A 90 -14.01 10.81 -2.50
CA GLY A 90 -13.75 11.99 -1.69
C GLY A 90 -12.31 12.10 -1.19
N PRO A 91 -12.00 13.11 -0.37
CA PRO A 91 -10.67 13.26 0.18
C PRO A 91 -10.36 12.13 1.16
N SER A 92 -9.14 11.60 1.08
CA SER A 92 -8.65 10.52 1.94
C SER A 92 -7.29 10.84 2.56
N ILE A 93 -6.93 10.10 3.58
CA ILE A 93 -5.60 10.10 4.17
C ILE A 93 -5.02 8.71 4.00
N GLU A 94 -3.83 8.66 3.42
CA GLU A 94 -3.10 7.43 3.12
C GLU A 94 -1.74 7.46 3.79
N ARG A 95 -1.37 6.36 4.42
CA ARG A 95 -0.05 6.18 5.04
C ARG A 95 0.42 4.74 4.90
N GLU A 96 1.71 4.61 4.76
CA GLU A 96 2.42 3.34 4.74
C GLU A 96 3.66 3.44 5.62
N MET A 97 4.06 2.35 6.23
CA MET A 97 5.33 2.23 6.93
C MET A 97 6.23 1.25 6.18
N ALA A 98 7.50 1.61 6.06
CA ALA A 98 8.53 0.75 5.51
C ALA A 98 9.72 0.62 6.45
N LEU A 99 10.29 -0.60 6.51
CA LEU A 99 11.60 -0.87 7.06
C LEU A 99 12.58 -1.04 5.89
N ILE A 100 13.65 -0.27 5.91
CA ILE A 100 14.58 -0.15 4.78
C ILE A 100 15.99 -0.39 5.29
N LYS A 101 16.62 -1.48 4.81
CA LYS A 101 17.97 -1.86 5.21
C LYS A 101 18.98 -1.44 4.16
N VAL A 102 19.98 -0.68 4.60
CA VAL A 102 21.05 -0.16 3.76
C VAL A 102 22.39 -0.63 4.32
N GLU A 103 23.18 -1.27 3.50
CA GLU A 103 24.57 -1.58 3.79
C GLU A 103 25.45 -0.50 3.19
N CYS A 104 26.22 0.18 4.01
CA CYS A 104 27.08 1.28 3.59
C CYS A 104 28.42 1.21 4.30
N ASP A 105 29.48 1.37 3.53
CA ASP A 105 30.83 1.59 4.01
C ASP A 105 31.06 3.06 4.38
N GLY A 106 32.27 3.40 4.79
CA GLY A 106 32.62 4.73 5.26
C GLY A 106 32.35 5.88 4.28
N GLN A 107 32.31 5.61 2.97
CA GLN A 107 32.13 6.66 1.95
C GLN A 107 30.67 7.09 1.81
N ASN A 108 29.73 6.16 1.85
CA ASN A 108 28.31 6.44 1.67
C ASN A 108 27.56 6.72 2.97
N ARG A 109 28.19 6.44 4.11
CA ARG A 109 27.55 6.51 5.43
C ARG A 109 26.99 7.90 5.77
N GLU A 110 27.74 8.95 5.52
CA GLU A 110 27.32 10.34 5.78
C GLU A 110 26.14 10.74 4.91
N GLU A 111 26.15 10.35 3.62
CA GLU A 111 25.05 10.64 2.70
C GLU A 111 23.77 9.92 3.07
N VAL A 112 23.87 8.64 3.46
CA VAL A 112 22.72 7.84 3.95
C VAL A 112 22.09 8.49 5.19
N ILE A 113 22.91 8.96 6.15
CA ILE A 113 22.40 9.66 7.34
C ILE A 113 21.74 10.98 6.94
N ARG A 114 22.37 11.79 6.11
CA ARG A 114 21.84 13.08 5.64
C ARG A 114 20.47 12.93 4.96
N LEU A 115 20.32 11.93 4.09
CA LEU A 115 19.06 11.64 3.43
C LEU A 115 18.01 11.14 4.43
N SER A 116 18.40 10.30 5.39
CA SER A 116 17.46 9.83 6.42
C SER A 116 16.89 10.98 7.25
N GLU A 117 17.69 11.97 7.60
CA GLU A 117 17.25 13.19 8.30
C GLU A 117 16.31 14.03 7.43
N THR A 118 16.65 14.21 6.14
CA THR A 118 15.82 14.95 5.18
C THR A 118 14.42 14.36 5.07
N TYR A 119 14.31 13.04 5.02
CA TYR A 119 13.03 12.32 4.94
C TYR A 119 12.38 12.09 6.30
N ARG A 120 13.06 12.43 7.41
CA ARG A 120 12.65 12.15 8.79
C ARG A 120 12.45 10.64 9.02
N ALA A 121 13.32 9.84 8.45
CA ALA A 121 13.38 8.41 8.72
C ALA A 121 14.06 8.17 10.06
N LYS A 122 13.52 7.24 10.85
CA LYS A 122 14.13 6.86 12.13
C LYS A 122 15.11 5.72 11.92
N ILE A 123 16.27 5.80 12.56
CA ILE A 123 17.18 4.67 12.65
C ILE A 123 16.66 3.75 13.76
N VAL A 124 16.28 2.53 13.42
CA VAL A 124 15.78 1.52 14.38
C VAL A 124 16.81 0.44 14.68
N ASP A 125 17.78 0.27 13.79
CA ASP A 125 18.95 -0.58 14.04
C ASP A 125 20.18 -0.03 13.32
N THR A 126 21.36 -0.22 13.92
CA THR A 126 22.64 0.19 13.34
C THR A 126 23.76 -0.79 13.68
N THR A 127 24.58 -1.07 12.69
CA THR A 127 25.85 -1.80 12.84
C THR A 127 27.01 -0.95 12.31
N LYS A 128 28.22 -1.53 12.33
CA LYS A 128 29.37 -0.85 11.72
C LYS A 128 29.16 -0.56 10.22
N ASN A 129 28.44 -1.44 9.51
CA ASN A 129 28.32 -1.41 8.07
C ASN A 129 26.87 -1.30 7.56
N SER A 130 25.90 -1.19 8.45
CA SER A 130 24.48 -1.11 8.02
C SER A 130 23.61 -0.28 8.92
N PHE A 131 22.50 0.18 8.35
CA PHE A 131 21.37 0.79 9.04
C PHE A 131 20.07 0.10 8.66
N VAL A 132 19.12 0.07 9.59
CA VAL A 132 17.72 -0.16 9.29
C VAL A 132 16.95 1.11 9.64
N PHE A 133 16.26 1.64 8.65
CA PHE A 133 15.40 2.82 8.76
C PHE A 133 13.93 2.42 8.84
N GLU A 134 13.20 3.08 9.72
CA GLU A 134 11.73 3.12 9.72
C GLU A 134 11.28 4.43 9.08
N LEU A 135 10.48 4.36 8.03
CA LEU A 135 9.90 5.52 7.37
C LEU A 135 8.39 5.35 7.24
N THR A 136 7.63 6.32 7.75
CA THR A 136 6.18 6.39 7.59
C THR A 136 5.82 7.62 6.77
N GLY A 137 4.90 7.45 5.82
CA GLY A 137 4.46 8.56 4.98
C GLY A 137 3.51 8.12 3.86
N ALA A 138 3.24 9.04 2.94
CA ALA A 138 2.57 8.72 1.69
C ALA A 138 3.47 7.82 0.82
N MET A 139 2.86 7.05 -0.06
CA MET A 139 3.56 6.09 -0.93
C MET A 139 4.69 6.73 -1.73
N ASP A 140 4.46 7.93 -2.28
CA ASP A 140 5.47 8.65 -3.07
C ASP A 140 6.71 9.02 -2.25
N LYS A 141 6.50 9.43 -0.98
CA LYS A 141 7.61 9.72 -0.07
C LYS A 141 8.47 8.50 0.18
N ILE A 142 7.84 7.34 0.41
CA ILE A 142 8.54 6.08 0.66
C ILE A 142 9.27 5.61 -0.59
N ASN A 143 8.62 5.67 -1.75
CA ASN A 143 9.23 5.32 -3.03
C ASN A 143 10.45 6.20 -3.34
N SER A 144 10.33 7.52 -3.14
CA SER A 144 11.45 8.44 -3.35
C SER A 144 12.64 8.13 -2.45
N PHE A 145 12.40 7.83 -1.18
CA PHE A 145 13.48 7.45 -0.26
C PHE A 145 14.16 6.15 -0.67
N ILE A 146 13.37 5.14 -1.06
CA ILE A 146 13.89 3.85 -1.54
C ILE A 146 14.77 4.05 -2.78
N GLU A 147 14.33 4.84 -3.76
CA GLU A 147 15.09 5.11 -4.98
C GLU A 147 16.43 5.81 -4.68
N LEU A 148 16.47 6.74 -3.72
CA LEU A 148 17.71 7.40 -3.30
C LEU A 148 18.66 6.45 -2.57
N MET A 149 18.13 5.46 -1.84
CA MET A 149 18.94 4.47 -1.13
C MET A 149 19.51 3.36 -2.03
N ARG A 150 18.91 3.12 -3.21
CA ARG A 150 19.40 2.08 -4.16
C ARG A 150 20.90 2.20 -4.48
N PRO A 151 21.39 3.36 -4.97
CA PRO A 151 22.81 3.51 -5.28
C PRO A 151 23.71 3.55 -4.04
N LEU A 152 23.15 3.73 -2.85
CA LEU A 152 23.90 3.87 -1.60
C LEU A 152 24.03 2.57 -0.80
N GLY A 153 23.53 1.46 -1.36
CA GLY A 153 23.68 0.14 -0.75
C GLY A 153 22.41 -0.45 -0.15
N LEU A 154 21.25 -0.12 -0.72
CA LEU A 154 19.98 -0.76 -0.35
C LEU A 154 20.07 -2.28 -0.55
N ILE A 155 19.77 -3.06 0.50
CA ILE A 155 19.81 -4.53 0.46
C ILE A 155 18.49 -5.20 0.75
N ASP A 156 17.59 -4.57 1.51
CA ASP A 156 16.31 -5.17 1.85
C ASP A 156 15.23 -4.12 2.17
N ILE A 157 13.98 -4.47 1.88
CA ILE A 157 12.81 -3.61 2.13
C ILE A 157 11.65 -4.48 2.62
N SER A 158 11.02 -4.05 3.71
CA SER A 158 9.75 -4.59 4.16
C SER A 158 8.71 -3.47 4.24
N ARG A 159 7.54 -3.67 3.67
CA ARG A 159 6.45 -2.66 3.61
C ARG A 159 5.17 -3.22 4.20
N THR A 160 4.43 -2.39 4.91
CA THR A 160 3.13 -2.78 5.51
C THR A 160 2.02 -2.86 4.48
N GLY A 161 2.20 -2.26 3.31
CA GLY A 161 1.08 -1.89 2.47
C GLY A 161 0.38 -0.62 2.96
N LEU A 162 -0.51 -0.08 2.13
CA LEU A 162 -1.16 1.20 2.35
C LEU A 162 -2.32 1.06 3.33
N ALA A 163 -2.29 1.81 4.43
CA ALA A 163 -3.44 2.06 5.28
C ALA A 163 -4.10 3.36 4.83
N ALA A 164 -5.42 3.35 4.63
CA ALA A 164 -6.15 4.49 4.11
C ALA A 164 -7.52 4.64 4.79
N ILE A 165 -7.94 5.88 4.94
CA ILE A 165 -9.23 6.23 5.54
C ILE A 165 -9.79 7.48 4.86
N SER A 166 -11.12 7.53 4.67
CA SER A 166 -11.82 8.73 4.21
C SER A 166 -11.62 9.88 5.20
N ARG A 167 -11.48 11.07 4.67
CA ARG A 167 -11.41 12.29 5.46
C ARG A 167 -12.83 12.79 5.67
N GLY A 168 -13.25 12.88 6.93
CA GLY A 168 -14.60 13.21 7.36
C GLY A 168 -15.16 14.56 6.97
#